data_77d37924274f6c24aad197a9d123f44b
#
_entry.id   77d37924274f6c24aad197a9d123f44b
#
_cell.length_a   1.000
_cell.length_b   1.000
_cell.length_c   1.000
_cell.angle_alpha   90.00
_cell.angle_beta   90.00
_cell.angle_gamma   90.00
#
_symmetry.space_group_name_H-M   'P 1'
#
loop_
_entity.id
_entity.type
_entity.pdbx_description
1 polymer ?
#
loop_
_entity_poly.entity_id
_entity_poly.type
_entity_poly.pdbx_seq_one_letter_code
_entity_poly.pdbx_strand_id
1 'polypeptide(L)'
;MKPFLKYLMIAFSLSALAFVFFSFNTEKAAAKRPNIIYILADDLGYGDVSCYQASGKIYTPNIDLLAAEGMRFTDMHSPSGVCTPTRYGIITGEYPWRSKLPVGVLRG
;
A
#
# COMPACT_ATOMS: atom_id res chain seq x y z
N MET A 1 -45.06 36.84 22.92
CA MET A 1 -43.60 36.72 22.72
C MET A 1 -43.08 38.03 22.15
N LYS A 2 -42.11 38.67 22.78
CA LYS A 2 -41.61 39.99 22.35
C LYS A 2 -41.00 39.84 20.95
N PRO A 3 -41.25 40.77 19.99
CA PRO A 3 -40.77 40.62 18.60
C PRO A 3 -39.24 40.37 18.49
N PHE A 4 -38.49 40.93 19.40
CA PHE A 4 -37.03 40.73 19.49
C PHE A 4 -36.63 39.23 19.61
N LEU A 5 -37.37 38.46 20.42
CA LEU A 5 -37.07 37.03 20.61
C LEU A 5 -37.32 36.20 19.34
N LYS A 6 -38.29 36.58 18.53
CA LYS A 6 -38.60 35.92 17.24
C LYS A 6 -37.41 36.13 16.24
N TYR A 7 -36.92 37.35 16.13
CA TYR A 7 -35.81 37.65 15.23
C TYR A 7 -34.49 36.97 15.68
N LEU A 8 -34.26 36.87 16.98
CA LEU A 8 -33.13 36.18 17.54
C LEU A 8 -33.13 34.67 17.20
N MET A 9 -34.30 34.03 17.32
CA MET A 9 -34.47 32.61 16.97
C MET A 9 -34.29 32.36 15.46
N ILE A 10 -34.76 33.25 14.60
CA ILE A 10 -34.62 33.16 13.14
C ILE A 10 -33.14 33.33 12.77
N ALA A 11 -32.43 34.29 13.35
CA ALA A 11 -30.99 34.48 13.10
C ALA A 11 -30.17 33.27 13.53
N PHE A 12 -30.50 32.67 14.68
CA PHE A 12 -29.80 31.47 15.16
C PHE A 12 -30.06 30.25 14.25
N SER A 13 -31.31 30.07 13.77
CA SER A 13 -31.63 28.95 12.87
C SER A 13 -30.97 29.11 11.50
N LEU A 14 -30.91 30.33 10.96
CA LEU A 14 -30.17 30.61 9.71
C LEU A 14 -28.65 30.38 9.81
N SER A 15 -28.05 30.76 10.94
CA SER A 15 -26.60 30.52 11.18
C SER A 15 -26.30 29.02 11.34
N ALA A 16 -27.15 28.27 12.03
CA ALA A 16 -27.01 26.82 12.16
C ALA A 16 -27.15 26.12 10.80
N LEU A 17 -28.10 26.55 9.96
CA LEU A 17 -28.28 26.00 8.63
C LEU A 17 -27.06 26.30 7.72
N ALA A 18 -26.53 27.52 7.77
CA ALA A 18 -25.30 27.90 7.04
C ALA A 18 -24.09 27.09 7.47
N PHE A 19 -23.96 26.79 8.77
CA PHE A 19 -22.85 25.97 9.29
C PHE A 19 -22.94 24.51 8.80
N VAL A 20 -24.15 23.95 8.74
CA VAL A 20 -24.38 22.61 8.18
C VAL A 20 -24.01 22.58 6.70
N PHE A 21 -24.44 23.55 5.89
CA PHE A 21 -24.10 23.62 4.47
C PHE A 21 -22.59 23.80 4.23
N PHE A 22 -21.90 24.54 5.07
CA PHE A 22 -20.46 24.73 4.95
C PHE A 22 -19.67 23.46 5.28
N SER A 23 -20.16 22.64 6.21
CA SER A 23 -19.54 21.37 6.62
C SER A 23 -19.61 20.28 5.54
N PHE A 24 -20.59 20.32 4.63
CA PHE A 24 -20.75 19.34 3.56
C PHE A 24 -19.89 19.61 2.32
N ASN A 25 -19.28 20.80 2.20
CA ASN A 25 -18.50 21.20 1.03
C ASN A 25 -16.97 20.99 1.19
N THR A 26 -16.52 20.20 2.16
CA THR A 26 -15.13 19.76 2.16
C THR A 26 -14.94 18.73 1.05
N GLU A 27 -14.63 19.18 -0.16
CA GLU A 27 -14.09 18.31 -1.20
C GLU A 27 -12.85 17.59 -0.60
N LYS A 28 -12.99 16.27 -0.40
CA LYS A 28 -11.82 15.44 -0.15
C LYS A 28 -10.93 15.58 -1.38
N ALA A 29 -9.86 16.34 -1.26
CA ALA A 29 -8.82 16.38 -2.28
C ALA A 29 -8.51 14.93 -2.66
N ALA A 30 -8.74 14.56 -3.93
CA ALA A 30 -8.49 13.21 -4.41
C ALA A 30 -7.02 12.89 -4.13
N ALA A 31 -6.79 11.91 -3.25
CA ALA A 31 -5.44 11.51 -2.88
C ALA A 31 -4.71 11.11 -4.16
N LYS A 32 -3.64 11.85 -4.50
CA LYS A 32 -2.82 11.56 -5.68
C LYS A 32 -2.28 10.15 -5.52
N ARG A 33 -2.64 9.25 -6.42
CA ARG A 33 -2.17 7.87 -6.38
C ARG A 33 -0.66 7.86 -6.57
N PRO A 34 0.12 7.17 -5.71
CA PRO A 34 1.56 7.09 -5.88
C PRO A 34 1.91 6.22 -7.10
N ASN A 35 3.06 6.47 -7.69
CA ASN A 35 3.68 5.52 -8.60
C ASN A 35 4.29 4.39 -7.76
N ILE A 36 4.08 3.14 -8.18
CA ILE A 36 4.61 1.96 -7.48
C ILE A 36 5.53 1.23 -8.44
N ILE A 37 6.78 1.03 -8.03
CA ILE A 37 7.76 0.22 -8.74
C ILE A 37 7.92 -1.07 -7.95
N TYR A 38 7.62 -2.21 -8.56
CA TYR A 38 7.79 -3.52 -7.98
C TYR A 38 8.97 -4.24 -8.65
N ILE A 39 9.99 -4.60 -7.86
CA ILE A 39 11.18 -5.30 -8.34
C ILE A 39 11.20 -6.69 -7.72
N LEU A 40 11.16 -7.73 -8.56
CA LEU A 40 11.28 -9.12 -8.15
C LEU A 40 12.62 -9.65 -8.63
N ALA A 41 13.47 -10.02 -7.71
CA ALA A 41 14.73 -10.73 -8.02
C ALA A 41 14.46 -12.23 -8.14
N ASP A 42 15.09 -12.88 -9.12
CA ASP A 42 15.00 -14.31 -9.37
C ASP A 42 16.13 -15.03 -8.62
N ASP A 43 15.76 -16.05 -7.87
CA ASP A 43 16.66 -16.89 -7.05
C ASP A 43 17.58 -16.11 -6.09
N LEU A 44 17.18 -14.92 -5.65
CA LEU A 44 17.91 -14.15 -4.65
C LEU A 44 17.63 -14.70 -3.25
N GLY A 45 18.63 -15.18 -2.57
CA GLY A 45 18.54 -15.66 -1.20
C GLY A 45 18.51 -14.53 -0.17
N TYR A 46 17.92 -14.78 0.99
CA TYR A 46 17.86 -13.81 2.09
C TYR A 46 19.26 -13.31 2.51
N GLY A 47 20.25 -14.23 2.53
CA GLY A 47 21.64 -13.91 2.90
C GLY A 47 22.49 -13.32 1.79
N ASP A 48 21.96 -13.13 0.58
CA ASP A 48 22.68 -12.55 -0.56
C ASP A 48 22.65 -11.02 -0.57
N VAL A 49 21.81 -10.42 0.26
CA VAL A 49 21.67 -8.96 0.38
C VAL A 49 22.37 -8.47 1.65
N SER A 50 23.32 -7.55 1.51
CA SER A 50 24.19 -7.14 2.63
C SER A 50 23.45 -6.49 3.80
N CYS A 51 22.33 -5.83 3.59
CA CYS A 51 21.50 -5.29 4.68
C CYS A 51 20.81 -6.37 5.55
N TYR A 52 20.71 -7.62 5.06
CA TYR A 52 20.23 -8.75 5.84
C TYR A 52 21.37 -9.62 6.40
N GLN A 53 22.50 -9.68 5.69
CA GLN A 53 23.65 -10.51 6.03
C GLN A 53 24.95 -9.75 5.77
N ALA A 54 25.46 -9.03 6.77
CA ALA A 54 26.65 -8.20 6.65
C ALA A 54 27.92 -9.00 6.27
N SER A 55 27.97 -10.31 6.60
CA SER A 55 29.05 -11.22 6.20
C SER A 55 28.83 -11.92 4.86
N GLY A 56 27.83 -11.51 4.10
CA GLY A 56 27.49 -12.04 2.78
C GLY A 56 28.66 -11.82 1.79
N LYS A 57 28.76 -12.70 0.77
CA LYS A 57 29.80 -12.62 -0.24
C LYS A 57 29.60 -11.52 -1.28
N ILE A 58 28.37 -11.00 -1.37
CA ILE A 58 27.95 -9.98 -2.36
C ILE A 58 27.66 -8.69 -1.63
N TYR A 59 28.27 -7.60 -2.08
CA TYR A 59 28.00 -6.27 -1.55
C TYR A 59 26.93 -5.59 -2.38
N THR A 60 25.82 -5.17 -1.74
CA THR A 60 24.63 -4.61 -2.39
C THR A 60 24.30 -3.18 -1.92
N PRO A 61 25.18 -2.19 -2.15
CA PRO A 61 25.09 -0.87 -1.52
C PRO A 61 23.81 -0.11 -1.89
N ASN A 62 23.30 -0.26 -3.10
CA ASN A 62 22.08 0.41 -3.53
C ASN A 62 20.82 -0.19 -2.89
N ILE A 63 20.81 -1.51 -2.66
CA ILE A 63 19.71 -2.17 -1.93
C ILE A 63 19.79 -1.80 -0.45
N ASP A 64 20.99 -1.73 0.10
CA ASP A 64 21.23 -1.32 1.48
C ASP A 64 20.76 0.13 1.73
N LEU A 65 20.98 1.02 0.76
CA LEU A 65 20.49 2.40 0.81
C LEU A 65 18.95 2.43 0.82
N LEU A 66 18.29 1.67 -0.06
CA LEU A 66 16.83 1.55 -0.05
C LEU A 66 16.31 1.01 1.28
N ALA A 67 17.00 0.04 1.87
CA ALA A 67 16.64 -0.53 3.17
C ALA A 67 16.82 0.49 4.32
N ALA A 68 17.83 1.35 4.24
CA ALA A 68 18.11 2.39 5.22
C ALA A 68 17.10 3.56 5.14
N GLU A 69 16.66 3.92 3.94
CA GLU A 69 15.71 5.01 3.69
C GLU A 69 14.23 4.57 3.81
N GLY A 70 13.98 3.28 3.76
CA GLY A 70 12.63 2.71 3.74
C GLY A 70 12.33 1.79 4.91
N MET A 71 11.61 0.70 4.60
CA MET A 71 11.25 -0.32 5.56
C MET A 71 11.79 -1.68 5.11
N ARG A 72 12.43 -2.39 6.05
CA ARG A 72 12.94 -3.73 5.84
C ARG A 72 12.08 -4.75 6.57
N PHE A 73 11.57 -5.74 5.84
CA PHE A 73 10.79 -6.84 6.39
C PHE A 73 11.72 -8.03 6.70
N THR A 74 11.67 -8.52 7.93
CA THR A 74 12.51 -9.64 8.38
C THR A 74 11.80 -10.98 8.37
N ASP A 75 10.47 -10.96 8.22
CA ASP A 75 9.64 -12.17 8.17
C ASP A 75 8.53 -12.00 7.14
N MET A 76 8.92 -11.84 5.88
CA MET A 76 8.00 -11.73 4.76
C MET A 76 8.15 -12.94 3.86
N HIS A 77 7.02 -13.54 3.51
CA HIS A 77 6.96 -14.75 2.70
C HIS A 77 6.37 -14.48 1.32
N SER A 78 6.98 -15.05 0.30
CA SER A 78 6.38 -15.14 -1.03
C SER A 78 5.29 -16.20 -1.03
N PRO A 79 4.31 -16.15 -1.97
CA PRO A 79 3.25 -17.16 -2.04
C PRO A 79 3.76 -18.55 -2.42
N SER A 80 5.01 -18.69 -2.88
CA SER A 80 5.66 -19.95 -3.18
C SER A 80 7.20 -19.79 -3.13
N GLY A 81 7.90 -20.88 -2.85
CA GLY A 81 9.38 -20.93 -2.92
C GLY A 81 9.96 -21.06 -4.33
N VAL A 82 9.15 -21.01 -5.39
CA VAL A 82 9.57 -21.14 -6.79
C VAL A 82 8.98 -20.06 -7.68
N CYS A 83 9.66 -19.80 -8.82
CA CYS A 83 9.43 -18.66 -9.70
C CYS A 83 8.03 -18.59 -10.30
N THR A 84 7.55 -19.62 -11.01
CA THR A 84 6.27 -19.59 -11.73
C THR A 84 5.07 -19.30 -10.81
N PRO A 85 4.84 -20.02 -9.69
CA PRO A 85 3.70 -19.76 -8.84
C PRO A 85 3.81 -18.42 -8.10
N THR A 86 5.01 -17.97 -7.77
CA THR A 86 5.21 -16.63 -7.19
C THR A 86 4.82 -15.55 -8.20
N ARG A 87 5.31 -15.62 -9.43
CA ARG A 87 4.97 -14.68 -10.51
C ARG A 87 3.48 -14.70 -10.82
N TYR A 88 2.86 -15.89 -10.84
CA TYR A 88 1.41 -16.02 -10.99
C TYR A 88 0.68 -15.20 -9.93
N GLY A 89 1.02 -15.38 -8.66
CA GLY A 89 0.39 -14.65 -7.55
C GLY A 89 0.54 -13.13 -7.68
N ILE A 90 1.72 -12.65 -8.09
CA ILE A 90 1.98 -11.20 -8.26
C ILE A 90 1.16 -10.61 -9.41
N ILE A 91 1.08 -11.31 -10.56
CA ILE A 91 0.41 -10.80 -11.76
C ILE A 91 -1.11 -10.88 -11.64
N THR A 92 -1.63 -11.95 -11.03
CA THR A 92 -3.07 -12.21 -10.96
C THR A 92 -3.73 -11.70 -9.69
N GLY A 93 -2.97 -11.48 -8.60
CA GLY A 93 -3.51 -11.22 -7.27
C GLY A 93 -4.13 -12.46 -6.61
N GLU A 94 -3.94 -13.65 -7.18
CA GLU A 94 -4.48 -14.91 -6.68
C GLU A 94 -3.37 -15.80 -6.12
N TYR A 95 -3.68 -16.56 -5.08
CA TYR A 95 -2.74 -17.55 -4.58
C TYR A 95 -2.51 -18.68 -5.58
N PRO A 96 -1.27 -19.17 -5.76
CA PRO A 96 -0.93 -20.16 -6.78
C PRO A 96 -1.68 -21.49 -6.66
N TRP A 97 -2.10 -21.90 -5.45
CA TRP A 97 -2.92 -23.11 -5.24
C TRP A 97 -4.36 -22.97 -5.78
N ARG A 98 -4.81 -21.77 -6.15
CA ARG A 98 -6.08 -21.53 -6.82
C ARG A 98 -5.97 -21.60 -8.33
N SER A 99 -4.74 -21.70 -8.86
CA SER A 99 -4.52 -21.81 -10.30
C SER A 99 -5.01 -23.16 -10.82
N LYS A 100 -5.41 -23.19 -12.09
CA LYS A 100 -5.77 -24.43 -12.78
C LYS A 100 -4.55 -25.16 -13.35
N LEU A 101 -3.34 -24.69 -13.06
CA LEU A 101 -2.12 -25.31 -13.56
C LEU A 101 -1.84 -26.62 -12.79
N PRO A 102 -1.67 -27.75 -13.49
CA PRO A 102 -1.45 -29.05 -12.85
C PRO A 102 -0.03 -29.19 -12.28
N VAL A 103 0.89 -28.33 -12.65
CA VAL A 103 2.29 -28.29 -12.21
C VAL A 103 2.67 -26.92 -11.68
N GLY A 104 3.43 -26.89 -10.60
CA GLY A 104 3.83 -25.63 -9.95
C GLY A 104 4.81 -24.77 -10.77
N VAL A 105 5.53 -25.36 -11.73
CA VAL A 105 6.53 -24.67 -12.56
C VAL A 105 6.26 -24.99 -14.03
N LEU A 106 6.09 -23.94 -14.83
CA LEU A 106 6.05 -24.06 -16.29
C LEU A 106 7.48 -24.20 -16.80
N ARG A 107 7.70 -25.25 -17.58
CA ARG A 107 8.94 -25.47 -18.32
C ARG A 107 8.67 -25.20 -19.79
N GLY A 108 9.51 -24.36 -20.42
CA GLY A 108 9.49 -24.14 -21.86
C GLY A 108 10.01 -25.35 -22.62
#